data_e8f5a91420d0b703f8e7b9cc7b011ce1
#
_entry.id   e8f5a91420d0b703f8e7b9cc7b011ce1
#
_cell.length_a   1.000
_cell.length_b   1.000
_cell.length_c   1.000
_cell.angle_alpha   90.00
_cell.angle_beta   90.00
_cell.angle_gamma   90.00
#
_symmetry.space_group_name_H-M   'P 1'
#
loop_
_entity.id
_entity.type
_entity.pdbx_description
1 polymer ?
#
loop_
_entity_poly.entity_id
_entity_poly.type
_entity_poly.pdbx_seq_one_letter_code
_entity_poly.pdbx_strand_id
1 'polypeptide(L)'
;MTNKVVVIGSINVDSIEHIDKLPKPGETIKMNAFSKAGGGKGANQAVAAVRSGAETSFIGRVSDDDNGKMMLELMQKDKIDVKNIIVTPNEDTGQSYILLQKSGQNSIIYQAGANSLVTAEDIDKASDVIKASDFVVTEFETPIVAAIEAFKIAHKANKKTILNPAPAVKDIPEELLKLTDVITPNETESELISGIKITDKESLEKSAKFYHNLGISCVIITLGSKGSFVSCKDIEEQISAFKVKAVDTTAAGDTFIGALVAELKSDLSNLHDAIVYASKASSLTVQKLGAQPSIPKREQVIK
;
A
#
# COMPACT_ATOMS: atom_id res chain seq x y z
N MET A 1 -17.21 10.76 11.83
CA MET A 1 -17.38 11.10 10.40
C MET A 1 -16.62 10.03 9.62
N THR A 2 -17.07 9.68 8.43
CA THR A 2 -16.38 8.73 7.55
C THR A 2 -15.28 9.49 6.81
N ASN A 3 -14.05 8.99 6.83
CA ASN A 3 -12.94 9.60 6.10
C ASN A 3 -13.11 9.41 4.59
N LYS A 4 -12.75 10.44 3.83
CA LYS A 4 -12.63 10.40 2.37
C LYS A 4 -11.17 10.18 2.01
N VAL A 5 -10.88 9.08 1.36
CA VAL A 5 -9.52 8.66 1.00
C VAL A 5 -9.37 8.59 -0.50
N VAL A 6 -8.32 9.19 -1.03
CA VAL A 6 -7.91 9.01 -2.42
C VAL A 6 -6.61 8.21 -2.43
N VAL A 7 -6.59 7.11 -3.15
CA VAL A 7 -5.39 6.32 -3.38
C VAL A 7 -4.92 6.54 -4.81
N ILE A 8 -3.68 6.94 -4.96
CA ILE A 8 -2.98 6.98 -6.26
C ILE A 8 -1.98 5.84 -6.26
N GLY A 9 -2.14 4.89 -7.18
CA GLY A 9 -1.25 3.74 -7.12
C GLY A 9 -1.52 2.66 -8.14
N SER A 10 -0.90 1.51 -7.91
CA SER A 10 -0.90 0.36 -8.80
C SER A 10 -2.17 -0.48 -8.70
N ILE A 11 -2.52 -1.06 -9.84
CA ILE A 11 -3.56 -2.07 -10.00
C ILE A 11 -2.93 -3.27 -10.70
N ASN A 12 -2.84 -4.41 -10.02
CA ASN A 12 -2.26 -5.63 -10.58
C ASN A 12 -3.24 -6.81 -10.50
N VAL A 13 -3.05 -7.76 -11.37
CA VAL A 13 -3.60 -9.11 -11.21
C VAL A 13 -2.49 -10.01 -10.73
N ASP A 14 -2.69 -10.65 -9.58
CA ASP A 14 -1.79 -11.68 -9.07
C ASP A 14 -2.15 -13.02 -9.71
N SER A 15 -1.29 -13.50 -10.60
CA SER A 15 -1.34 -14.83 -11.20
C SER A 15 -0.52 -15.77 -10.34
N ILE A 16 -1.17 -16.76 -9.72
CA ILE A 16 -0.53 -17.66 -8.74
C ILE A 16 -0.39 -19.03 -9.35
N GLU A 17 0.86 -19.41 -9.67
CA GLU A 17 1.25 -20.69 -10.20
C GLU A 17 1.72 -21.61 -9.07
N HIS A 18 0.89 -22.58 -8.69
CA HIS A 18 1.24 -23.57 -7.69
C HIS A 18 2.16 -24.63 -8.29
N ILE A 19 3.37 -24.74 -7.77
CA ILE A 19 4.43 -25.63 -8.25
C ILE A 19 5.05 -26.42 -7.10
N ASP A 20 5.70 -27.55 -7.40
CA ASP A 20 6.41 -28.30 -6.35
C ASP A 20 7.74 -27.62 -5.97
N LYS A 21 8.47 -27.11 -6.97
CA LYS A 21 9.77 -26.43 -6.83
C LYS A 21 9.98 -25.45 -7.97
N LEU A 22 10.90 -24.51 -7.83
CA LEU A 22 11.34 -23.67 -8.94
C LEU A 22 12.05 -24.49 -10.01
N PRO A 23 11.78 -24.26 -11.32
CA PRO A 23 12.52 -24.93 -12.39
C PRO A 23 13.96 -24.42 -12.44
N LYS A 24 14.89 -25.32 -12.76
CA LYS A 24 16.26 -24.95 -13.10
C LYS A 24 16.33 -24.51 -14.57
N PRO A 25 17.37 -23.77 -14.98
CA PRO A 25 17.57 -23.44 -16.39
C PRO A 25 17.49 -24.67 -17.29
N GLY A 26 16.61 -24.64 -18.31
CA GLY A 26 16.35 -25.74 -19.22
C GLY A 26 15.39 -26.82 -18.69
N GLU A 27 14.91 -26.73 -17.46
CA GLU A 27 13.94 -27.69 -16.88
C GLU A 27 12.50 -27.27 -17.23
N THR A 28 11.68 -28.22 -17.65
CA THR A 28 10.23 -28.06 -17.77
C THR A 28 9.58 -28.75 -16.57
N ILE A 29 8.75 -28.01 -15.83
CA ILE A 29 7.99 -28.56 -14.70
C ILE A 29 6.49 -28.47 -14.96
N LYS A 30 5.73 -29.33 -14.29
CA LYS A 30 4.27 -29.29 -14.30
C LYS A 30 3.77 -28.32 -13.23
N MET A 31 2.84 -27.45 -13.60
CA MET A 31 2.06 -26.64 -12.68
C MET A 31 0.93 -27.49 -12.06
N ASN A 32 0.75 -27.41 -10.75
CA ASN A 32 -0.25 -28.21 -10.02
C ASN A 32 -1.63 -27.54 -10.02
N ALA A 33 -1.67 -26.21 -9.89
CA ALA A 33 -2.87 -25.40 -9.93
C ALA A 33 -2.54 -23.97 -10.37
N PHE A 34 -3.56 -23.26 -10.83
CA PHE A 34 -3.49 -21.86 -11.21
C PHE A 34 -4.67 -21.09 -10.61
N SER A 35 -4.42 -19.89 -10.11
CA SER A 35 -5.47 -18.99 -9.67
C SER A 35 -5.11 -17.55 -9.96
N LYS A 36 -6.12 -16.70 -10.09
CA LYS A 36 -5.97 -15.25 -10.21
C LYS A 36 -6.65 -14.56 -9.02
N ALA A 37 -6.05 -13.48 -8.56
CA ALA A 37 -6.61 -12.62 -7.52
C ALA A 37 -6.32 -11.15 -7.85
N GLY A 38 -7.09 -10.24 -7.27
CA GLY A 38 -6.76 -8.82 -7.30
C GLY A 38 -5.54 -8.55 -6.42
N GLY A 39 -4.65 -7.68 -6.91
CA GLY A 39 -3.41 -7.26 -6.28
C GLY A 39 -3.01 -5.84 -6.68
N GLY A 40 -1.75 -5.49 -6.48
CA GLY A 40 -1.22 -4.14 -6.59
C GLY A 40 -1.31 -3.38 -5.26
N LYS A 41 -0.21 -2.76 -4.84
CA LYS A 41 -0.14 -2.07 -3.53
C LYS A 41 -1.24 -1.03 -3.38
N GLY A 42 -1.39 -0.16 -4.39
CA GLY A 42 -2.44 0.86 -4.38
C GLY A 42 -3.83 0.26 -4.27
N ALA A 43 -4.17 -0.73 -5.11
CA ALA A 43 -5.47 -1.39 -5.08
C ALA A 43 -5.72 -2.11 -3.73
N ASN A 44 -4.71 -2.76 -3.14
CA ASN A 44 -4.81 -3.39 -1.83
C ASN A 44 -5.08 -2.36 -0.72
N GLN A 45 -4.39 -1.21 -0.74
CA GLN A 45 -4.59 -0.12 0.21
C GLN A 45 -5.99 0.47 0.09
N ALA A 46 -6.50 0.65 -1.13
CA ALA A 46 -7.86 1.12 -1.37
C ALA A 46 -8.91 0.13 -0.88
N VAL A 47 -8.73 -1.17 -1.15
CA VAL A 47 -9.60 -2.24 -0.65
C VAL A 47 -9.61 -2.27 0.87
N ALA A 48 -8.44 -2.13 1.50
CA ALA A 48 -8.34 -2.10 2.96
C ALA A 48 -9.03 -0.86 3.56
N ALA A 49 -8.88 0.31 2.94
CA ALA A 49 -9.52 1.55 3.38
C ALA A 49 -11.05 1.44 3.30
N VAL A 50 -11.60 1.01 2.15
CA VAL A 50 -13.06 0.90 1.99
C VAL A 50 -13.65 -0.18 2.89
N ARG A 51 -12.98 -1.33 3.06
CA ARG A 51 -13.44 -2.41 3.95
C ARG A 51 -13.35 -2.02 5.43
N SER A 52 -12.49 -1.06 5.78
CA SER A 52 -12.40 -0.44 7.10
C SER A 52 -13.40 0.69 7.32
N GLY A 53 -14.17 1.08 6.29
CA GLY A 53 -15.29 2.02 6.39
C GLY A 53 -15.03 3.41 5.81
N ALA A 54 -13.92 3.66 5.11
CA ALA A 54 -13.67 4.91 4.41
C ALA A 54 -14.47 5.02 3.09
N GLU A 55 -14.82 6.24 2.68
CA GLU A 55 -15.22 6.55 1.31
C GLU A 55 -13.94 6.65 0.46
N THR A 56 -13.75 5.68 -0.45
CA THR A 56 -12.47 5.54 -1.14
C THR A 56 -12.62 5.75 -2.64
N SER A 57 -11.82 6.66 -3.20
CA SER A 57 -11.65 6.88 -4.64
C SER A 57 -10.26 6.46 -5.08
N PHE A 58 -10.13 6.03 -6.32
CA PHE A 58 -8.87 5.56 -6.86
C PHE A 58 -8.47 6.32 -8.13
N ILE A 59 -7.18 6.65 -8.24
CA ILE A 59 -6.56 7.24 -9.42
C ILE A 59 -5.43 6.30 -9.88
N GLY A 60 -5.48 5.86 -11.12
CA GLY A 60 -4.50 4.93 -11.68
C GLY A 60 -4.84 4.54 -13.10
N ARG A 61 -4.19 3.48 -13.59
CA ARG A 61 -4.42 2.99 -14.95
C ARG A 61 -4.56 1.47 -14.97
N VAL A 62 -5.42 1.00 -15.86
CA VAL A 62 -5.53 -0.40 -16.31
C VAL A 62 -5.52 -0.43 -17.83
N SER A 63 -5.45 -1.62 -18.40
CA SER A 63 -5.67 -1.82 -19.83
C SER A 63 -7.15 -2.17 -20.14
N ASP A 64 -7.50 -2.21 -21.44
CA ASP A 64 -8.76 -2.74 -21.95
C ASP A 64 -8.79 -4.28 -22.05
N ASP A 65 -7.76 -4.95 -21.50
CA ASP A 65 -7.65 -6.39 -21.42
C ASP A 65 -8.62 -7.02 -20.37
N ASP A 66 -8.67 -8.34 -20.32
CA ASP A 66 -9.54 -9.07 -19.39
C ASP A 66 -9.12 -8.88 -17.92
N ASN A 67 -7.82 -8.65 -17.67
CA ASN A 67 -7.31 -8.36 -16.34
C ASN A 67 -7.78 -6.98 -15.85
N GLY A 68 -7.74 -5.96 -16.71
CA GLY A 68 -8.25 -4.62 -16.40
C GLY A 68 -9.74 -4.62 -16.09
N LYS A 69 -10.53 -5.31 -16.92
CA LYS A 69 -11.97 -5.48 -16.67
C LYS A 69 -12.23 -6.17 -15.32
N MET A 70 -11.53 -7.27 -15.05
CA MET A 70 -11.64 -7.99 -13.77
C MET A 70 -11.32 -7.09 -12.59
N MET A 71 -10.24 -6.30 -12.66
CA MET A 71 -9.86 -5.42 -11.56
C MET A 71 -10.88 -4.31 -11.32
N LEU A 72 -11.39 -3.67 -12.38
CA LEU A 72 -12.45 -2.67 -12.26
C LEU A 72 -13.71 -3.23 -11.60
N GLU A 73 -14.14 -4.44 -12.00
CA GLU A 73 -15.30 -5.12 -11.40
C GLU A 73 -15.08 -5.44 -9.91
N LEU A 74 -13.88 -5.92 -9.53
CA LEU A 74 -13.53 -6.22 -8.14
C LEU A 74 -13.54 -4.94 -7.27
N MET A 75 -12.94 -3.86 -7.75
CA MET A 75 -12.89 -2.59 -7.04
C MET A 75 -14.29 -1.96 -6.91
N GLN A 76 -15.12 -2.01 -7.94
CA GLN A 76 -16.51 -1.55 -7.88
C GLN A 76 -17.36 -2.38 -6.92
N LYS A 77 -17.15 -3.71 -6.87
CA LYS A 77 -17.82 -4.60 -5.92
C LYS A 77 -17.50 -4.25 -4.47
N ASP A 78 -16.26 -3.85 -4.21
CA ASP A 78 -15.84 -3.32 -2.90
C ASP A 78 -16.28 -1.85 -2.67
N LYS A 79 -16.99 -1.22 -3.63
CA LYS A 79 -17.51 0.15 -3.57
C LYS A 79 -16.42 1.24 -3.62
N ILE A 80 -15.30 0.96 -4.25
CA ILE A 80 -14.28 1.97 -4.56
C ILE A 80 -14.77 2.80 -5.75
N ASP A 81 -14.69 4.12 -5.69
CA ASP A 81 -14.97 4.99 -6.85
C ASP A 81 -13.82 4.90 -7.86
N VAL A 82 -14.12 4.27 -8.99
CA VAL A 82 -13.16 3.98 -10.08
C VAL A 82 -13.22 4.98 -11.24
N LYS A 83 -13.97 6.09 -11.12
CA LYS A 83 -14.19 7.06 -12.22
C LYS A 83 -12.89 7.70 -12.73
N ASN A 84 -11.87 7.76 -11.89
CA ASN A 84 -10.56 8.33 -12.21
C ASN A 84 -9.52 7.25 -12.56
N ILE A 85 -9.96 6.02 -12.82
CA ILE A 85 -9.09 4.98 -13.40
C ILE A 85 -9.17 5.09 -14.91
N ILE A 86 -8.02 5.31 -15.54
CA ILE A 86 -7.92 5.46 -16.99
C ILE A 86 -7.69 4.08 -17.60
N VAL A 87 -8.50 3.76 -18.62
CA VAL A 87 -8.31 2.56 -19.45
C VAL A 87 -7.37 2.91 -20.60
N THR A 88 -6.21 2.27 -20.65
CA THR A 88 -5.15 2.51 -21.64
C THR A 88 -5.16 1.36 -22.66
N PRO A 89 -5.55 1.61 -23.93
CA PRO A 89 -5.60 0.56 -24.94
C PRO A 89 -4.19 0.15 -25.38
N ASN A 90 -4.07 -1.08 -25.89
CA ASN A 90 -2.83 -1.66 -26.42
C ASN A 90 -1.67 -1.78 -25.40
N GLU A 91 -1.98 -1.82 -24.13
CA GLU A 91 -1.05 -2.12 -23.05
C GLU A 91 -1.51 -3.37 -22.30
N ASP A 92 -0.71 -3.86 -21.38
CA ASP A 92 -1.15 -4.88 -20.42
C ASP A 92 -1.56 -4.21 -19.10
N THR A 93 -2.58 -4.72 -18.43
CA THR A 93 -2.81 -4.39 -17.02
C THR A 93 -1.66 -4.94 -16.17
N GLY A 94 -1.26 -4.23 -15.13
CA GLY A 94 -0.20 -4.67 -14.23
C GLY A 94 -0.41 -6.12 -13.76
N GLN A 95 0.67 -6.91 -13.72
CA GLN A 95 0.64 -8.32 -13.34
C GLN A 95 1.76 -8.69 -12.39
N SER A 96 1.45 -9.59 -11.44
CA SER A 96 2.44 -10.30 -10.65
C SER A 96 2.29 -11.80 -10.93
N TYR A 97 3.35 -12.43 -11.41
CA TYR A 97 3.43 -13.88 -11.58
C TYR A 97 4.08 -14.46 -10.33
N ILE A 98 3.29 -15.20 -9.53
CA ILE A 98 3.69 -15.69 -8.21
C ILE A 98 3.92 -17.21 -8.31
N LEU A 99 5.18 -17.61 -8.41
CA LEU A 99 5.59 -19.01 -8.40
C LEU A 99 5.56 -19.51 -6.95
N LEU A 100 4.43 -20.08 -6.54
CA LEU A 100 4.21 -20.56 -5.16
C LEU A 100 4.56 -22.03 -5.03
N GLN A 101 5.65 -22.32 -4.30
CA GLN A 101 6.13 -23.66 -4.06
C GLN A 101 5.30 -24.36 -2.98
N LYS A 102 5.24 -25.71 -3.03
CA LYS A 102 4.60 -26.54 -2.00
C LYS A 102 5.17 -26.32 -0.59
N SER A 103 6.40 -25.85 -0.48
CA SER A 103 7.04 -25.47 0.78
C SER A 103 6.47 -24.18 1.41
N GLY A 104 5.66 -23.40 0.66
CA GLY A 104 5.19 -22.08 1.02
C GLY A 104 6.14 -20.94 0.59
N GLN A 105 7.32 -21.25 0.07
CA GLN A 105 8.20 -20.24 -0.52
C GLN A 105 7.64 -19.75 -1.85
N ASN A 106 7.81 -18.46 -2.14
CA ASN A 106 7.41 -17.88 -3.41
C ASN A 106 8.57 -17.14 -4.11
N SER A 107 8.41 -16.96 -5.40
CA SER A 107 9.21 -16.06 -6.23
C SER A 107 8.26 -15.27 -7.10
N ILE A 108 8.46 -13.97 -7.21
CA ILE A 108 7.54 -13.07 -7.89
C ILE A 108 8.25 -12.42 -9.07
N ILE A 109 7.60 -12.45 -10.22
CA ILE A 109 7.98 -11.68 -11.41
C ILE A 109 6.90 -10.62 -11.59
N TYR A 110 7.30 -9.36 -11.65
CA TYR A 110 6.40 -8.23 -11.76
C TYR A 110 6.50 -7.55 -13.13
N GLN A 111 5.33 -7.24 -13.70
CA GLN A 111 5.17 -6.44 -14.91
C GLN A 111 4.29 -5.23 -14.58
N ALA A 112 4.85 -4.03 -14.70
CA ALA A 112 4.13 -2.80 -14.36
C ALA A 112 2.94 -2.52 -15.29
N GLY A 113 3.07 -2.81 -16.59
CA GLY A 113 2.02 -2.54 -17.57
C GLY A 113 1.52 -1.10 -17.49
N ALA A 114 0.21 -0.91 -17.56
CA ALA A 114 -0.43 0.40 -17.53
C ALA A 114 -0.10 1.25 -16.29
N ASN A 115 0.30 0.64 -15.17
CA ASN A 115 0.73 1.39 -13.98
C ASN A 115 1.90 2.34 -14.27
N SER A 116 2.83 1.93 -15.15
CA SER A 116 4.00 2.75 -15.52
C SER A 116 3.65 4.00 -16.34
N LEU A 117 2.43 4.10 -16.82
CA LEU A 117 1.94 5.17 -17.69
C LEU A 117 1.13 6.24 -16.94
N VAL A 118 0.98 6.11 -15.62
CA VAL A 118 0.31 7.15 -14.81
C VAL A 118 1.13 8.43 -14.87
N THR A 119 0.49 9.55 -15.23
CA THR A 119 1.15 10.85 -15.45
C THR A 119 0.68 11.92 -14.48
N ALA A 120 1.42 13.02 -14.38
CA ALA A 120 0.98 14.22 -13.65
C ALA A 120 -0.31 14.80 -14.25
N GLU A 121 -0.50 14.73 -15.58
CA GLU A 121 -1.72 15.19 -16.26
C GLU A 121 -2.96 14.38 -15.82
N ASP A 122 -2.81 13.08 -15.59
CA ASP A 122 -3.90 12.24 -15.07
C ASP A 122 -4.33 12.71 -13.67
N ILE A 123 -3.34 13.07 -12.86
CA ILE A 123 -3.57 13.59 -11.51
C ILE A 123 -4.25 14.96 -11.55
N ASP A 124 -3.82 15.85 -12.44
CA ASP A 124 -4.44 17.16 -12.63
C ASP A 124 -5.92 17.05 -13.03
N LYS A 125 -6.24 16.13 -13.95
CA LYS A 125 -7.62 15.84 -14.36
C LYS A 125 -8.49 15.34 -13.21
N ALA A 126 -7.89 14.63 -12.24
CA ALA A 126 -8.55 14.10 -11.05
C ALA A 126 -8.43 15.04 -9.83
N SER A 127 -7.96 16.29 -10.00
CA SER A 127 -7.65 17.22 -8.90
C SER A 127 -8.84 17.49 -7.97
N ASP A 128 -10.07 17.44 -8.46
CA ASP A 128 -11.24 17.74 -7.65
C ASP A 128 -11.52 16.66 -6.59
N VAL A 129 -11.29 15.38 -6.90
CA VAL A 129 -11.44 14.30 -5.92
C VAL A 129 -10.34 14.37 -4.86
N ILE A 130 -9.11 14.77 -5.24
CA ILE A 130 -8.01 15.01 -4.29
C ILE A 130 -8.37 16.17 -3.33
N LYS A 131 -8.84 17.29 -3.84
CA LYS A 131 -9.26 18.44 -3.04
C LYS A 131 -10.43 18.12 -2.10
N ALA A 132 -11.30 17.19 -2.47
CA ALA A 132 -12.46 16.78 -1.67
C ALA A 132 -12.13 15.70 -0.63
N SER A 133 -10.93 15.09 -0.66
CA SER A 133 -10.51 14.05 0.27
C SER A 133 -10.06 14.60 1.63
N ASP A 134 -9.89 13.72 2.61
CA ASP A 134 -9.22 14.00 3.88
C ASP A 134 -7.76 13.52 3.83
N PHE A 135 -7.55 12.37 3.17
CA PHE A 135 -6.24 11.72 3.02
C PHE A 135 -5.95 11.37 1.57
N VAL A 136 -4.70 11.57 1.17
CA VAL A 136 -4.15 11.16 -0.13
C VAL A 136 -3.01 10.18 0.12
N VAL A 137 -3.14 8.99 -0.42
CA VAL A 137 -2.20 7.87 -0.22
C VAL A 137 -1.53 7.52 -1.52
N THR A 138 -0.22 7.26 -1.51
CA THR A 138 0.52 6.77 -2.69
C THR A 138 1.65 5.81 -2.30
N GLU A 139 2.15 5.08 -3.30
CA GLU A 139 3.25 4.12 -3.23
C GLU A 139 4.13 4.21 -4.49
N PHE A 140 5.10 3.33 -4.69
CA PHE A 140 6.09 3.45 -5.77
C PHE A 140 5.99 2.39 -6.88
N GLU A 141 4.88 1.67 -7.00
CA GLU A 141 4.61 0.84 -8.19
C GLU A 141 4.06 1.69 -9.36
N THR A 142 3.80 2.97 -9.13
CA THR A 142 3.46 3.99 -10.12
C THR A 142 4.55 5.05 -10.20
N PRO A 143 4.64 5.84 -11.31
CA PRO A 143 5.68 6.86 -11.44
C PRO A 143 5.65 7.91 -10.34
N ILE A 144 6.80 8.21 -9.74
CA ILE A 144 6.96 9.18 -8.64
C ILE A 144 6.45 10.58 -9.02
N VAL A 145 6.51 10.96 -10.30
CA VAL A 145 5.98 12.26 -10.76
C VAL A 145 4.48 12.40 -10.52
N ALA A 146 3.71 11.32 -10.58
CA ALA A 146 2.30 11.32 -10.24
C ALA A 146 2.09 11.53 -8.73
N ALA A 147 2.89 10.87 -7.89
CA ALA A 147 2.87 11.07 -6.45
C ALA A 147 3.18 12.52 -6.05
N ILE A 148 4.20 13.13 -6.68
CA ILE A 148 4.57 14.54 -6.45
C ILE A 148 3.38 15.45 -6.79
N GLU A 149 2.76 15.29 -7.95
CA GLU A 149 1.65 16.16 -8.36
C GLU A 149 0.42 15.97 -7.46
N ALA A 150 0.09 14.73 -7.10
CA ALA A 150 -0.99 14.46 -6.15
C ALA A 150 -0.78 15.15 -4.79
N PHE A 151 0.44 15.07 -4.26
CA PHE A 151 0.78 15.68 -2.98
C PHE A 151 0.84 17.20 -3.05
N LYS A 152 1.27 17.80 -4.19
CA LYS A 152 1.15 19.25 -4.42
C LYS A 152 -0.29 19.74 -4.35
N ILE A 153 -1.20 19.02 -5.03
CA ILE A 153 -2.64 19.36 -5.03
C ILE A 153 -3.21 19.21 -3.62
N ALA A 154 -2.88 18.12 -2.93
CA ALA A 154 -3.29 17.85 -1.57
C ALA A 154 -2.85 18.96 -0.60
N HIS A 155 -1.57 19.32 -0.62
CA HIS A 155 -1.02 20.40 0.22
C HIS A 155 -1.69 21.74 -0.03
N LYS A 156 -1.89 22.14 -1.30
CA LYS A 156 -2.62 23.37 -1.65
C LYS A 156 -4.05 23.40 -1.12
N ALA A 157 -4.66 22.22 -0.95
CA ALA A 157 -6.00 22.06 -0.41
C ALA A 157 -6.04 21.74 1.10
N ASN A 158 -4.90 21.79 1.81
CA ASN A 158 -4.73 21.45 3.22
C ASN A 158 -5.19 20.02 3.55
N LYS A 159 -4.89 19.06 2.66
CA LYS A 159 -5.18 17.62 2.84
C LYS A 159 -3.95 16.90 3.31
N LYS A 160 -4.15 15.78 4.03
CA LYS A 160 -3.07 14.97 4.57
C LYS A 160 -2.54 13.98 3.55
N THR A 161 -1.23 13.88 3.47
CA THR A 161 -0.51 13.01 2.53
C THR A 161 0.16 11.87 3.27
N ILE A 162 0.01 10.66 2.74
CA ILE A 162 0.57 9.44 3.31
C ILE A 162 1.36 8.71 2.23
N LEU A 163 2.65 8.55 2.47
CA LEU A 163 3.56 7.86 1.57
C LEU A 163 3.88 6.46 2.11
N ASN A 164 3.55 5.44 1.34
CA ASN A 164 4.15 4.12 1.48
C ASN A 164 5.37 4.03 0.55
N PRO A 165 6.61 4.06 1.06
CA PRO A 165 7.79 4.08 0.21
C PRO A 165 8.16 2.67 -0.31
N ALA A 166 7.18 1.95 -0.84
CA ALA A 166 7.27 0.58 -1.32
C ALA A 166 6.87 0.45 -2.81
N PRO A 167 7.58 -0.33 -3.63
CA PRO A 167 8.85 -0.95 -3.32
C PRO A 167 9.94 0.10 -3.05
N ALA A 168 10.86 -0.21 -2.15
CA ALA A 168 11.87 0.75 -1.72
C ALA A 168 12.73 1.25 -2.89
N VAL A 169 12.88 2.57 -3.01
CA VAL A 169 13.82 3.24 -3.90
C VAL A 169 14.82 4.04 -3.07
N LYS A 170 16.09 4.04 -3.47
CA LYS A 170 17.14 4.69 -2.69
C LYS A 170 17.02 6.22 -2.73
N ASP A 171 16.75 6.76 -3.92
CA ASP A 171 16.77 8.19 -4.18
C ASP A 171 15.34 8.71 -4.38
N ILE A 172 14.66 8.99 -3.27
CA ILE A 172 13.33 9.62 -3.31
C ILE A 172 13.53 11.12 -3.51
N PRO A 173 12.86 11.77 -4.49
CA PRO A 173 12.96 13.21 -4.68
C PRO A 173 12.61 13.98 -3.41
N GLU A 174 13.47 14.92 -3.02
CA GLU A 174 13.29 15.75 -1.82
C GLU A 174 11.95 16.52 -1.85
N GLU A 175 11.49 16.89 -3.04
CA GLU A 175 10.20 17.51 -3.24
C GLU A 175 9.04 16.64 -2.74
N LEU A 176 9.06 15.33 -3.02
CA LEU A 176 8.03 14.42 -2.54
C LEU A 176 8.07 14.27 -1.02
N LEU A 177 9.28 14.14 -0.45
CA LEU A 177 9.46 14.01 1.00
C LEU A 177 8.95 15.24 1.76
N LYS A 178 9.22 16.45 1.25
CA LYS A 178 8.70 17.71 1.83
C LYS A 178 7.17 17.84 1.75
N LEU A 179 6.53 17.14 0.83
CA LEU A 179 5.08 17.10 0.66
C LEU A 179 4.43 15.91 1.41
N THR A 180 5.21 15.14 2.17
CA THR A 180 4.73 13.96 2.89
C THR A 180 4.46 14.32 4.35
N ASP A 181 3.20 14.20 4.80
CA ASP A 181 2.85 14.37 6.22
C ASP A 181 3.18 13.12 7.04
N VAL A 182 2.84 11.94 6.50
CA VAL A 182 3.06 10.64 7.16
C VAL A 182 3.81 9.70 6.21
N ILE A 183 4.87 9.07 6.69
CA ILE A 183 5.59 8.03 5.96
C ILE A 183 5.50 6.69 6.68
N THR A 184 5.28 5.59 5.92
CA THR A 184 5.04 4.27 6.48
C THR A 184 5.97 3.19 5.91
N PRO A 185 7.29 3.27 6.10
CA PRO A 185 8.24 2.24 5.68
C PRO A 185 8.19 1.00 6.59
N ASN A 186 8.60 -0.14 6.06
CA ASN A 186 9.02 -1.27 6.88
C ASN A 186 10.52 -1.16 7.26
N GLU A 187 11.06 -2.14 8.03
CA GLU A 187 12.47 -2.15 8.45
C GLU A 187 13.43 -2.09 7.24
N THR A 188 13.17 -2.89 6.21
CA THR A 188 14.02 -2.98 5.01
C THR A 188 13.95 -1.71 4.14
N GLU A 189 12.76 -1.19 3.94
CA GLU A 189 12.53 0.07 3.21
C GLU A 189 13.21 1.23 3.94
N SER A 190 13.03 1.30 5.27
CA SER A 190 13.67 2.33 6.08
C SER A 190 15.19 2.25 6.05
N GLU A 191 15.77 1.04 6.12
CA GLU A 191 17.22 0.82 5.99
C GLU A 191 17.74 1.28 4.63
N LEU A 192 17.04 0.93 3.54
CA LEU A 192 17.48 1.32 2.19
C LEU A 192 17.46 2.85 1.99
N ILE A 193 16.42 3.52 2.49
CA ILE A 193 16.22 4.97 2.31
C ILE A 193 17.13 5.77 3.23
N SER A 194 17.21 5.41 4.51
CA SER A 194 17.97 6.16 5.50
C SER A 194 19.45 5.77 5.60
N GLY A 195 19.80 4.58 5.12
CA GLY A 195 21.11 3.96 5.36
C GLY A 195 21.32 3.48 6.80
N ILE A 196 20.28 3.52 7.64
CA ILE A 196 20.34 3.14 9.06
C ILE A 196 19.72 1.76 9.23
N LYS A 197 20.56 0.78 9.61
CA LYS A 197 20.09 -0.56 9.91
C LYS A 197 19.32 -0.58 11.24
N ILE A 198 18.10 -1.11 11.21
CA ILE A 198 17.23 -1.20 12.38
C ILE A 198 17.55 -2.49 13.14
N THR A 199 18.06 -2.34 14.37
CA THR A 199 18.43 -3.46 15.24
C THR A 199 17.80 -3.37 16.64
N ASP A 200 17.53 -2.14 17.10
CA ASP A 200 17.08 -1.81 18.44
C ASP A 200 16.31 -0.47 18.45
N LYS A 201 15.89 -0.04 19.63
CA LYS A 201 15.13 1.20 19.82
C LYS A 201 15.94 2.43 19.37
N GLU A 202 17.24 2.50 19.68
CA GLU A 202 18.09 3.66 19.31
C GLU A 202 18.18 3.82 17.81
N SER A 203 18.30 2.74 17.06
CA SER A 203 18.30 2.76 15.60
C SER A 203 16.96 3.15 14.98
N LEU A 204 15.84 2.79 15.62
CA LEU A 204 14.49 3.28 15.23
C LEU A 204 14.37 4.79 15.41
N GLU A 205 14.78 5.31 16.58
CA GLU A 205 14.79 6.76 16.87
C GLU A 205 15.68 7.53 15.87
N LYS A 206 16.86 7.00 15.57
CA LYS A 206 17.76 7.59 14.55
C LYS A 206 17.12 7.60 13.15
N SER A 207 16.45 6.51 12.78
CA SER A 207 15.76 6.41 11.50
C SER A 207 14.58 7.39 11.43
N ALA A 208 13.76 7.49 12.48
CA ALA A 208 12.69 8.48 12.53
C ALA A 208 13.22 9.92 12.44
N LYS A 209 14.31 10.22 13.17
CA LYS A 209 14.97 11.54 13.10
C LYS A 209 15.48 11.88 11.70
N PHE A 210 15.96 10.88 10.96
CA PHE A 210 16.35 11.07 9.54
C PHE A 210 15.16 11.61 8.72
N TYR A 211 13.98 10.98 8.82
CA TYR A 211 12.79 11.43 8.11
C TYR A 211 12.28 12.79 8.60
N HIS A 212 12.32 13.06 9.90
CA HIS A 212 11.97 14.38 10.44
C HIS A 212 12.89 15.49 9.91
N ASN A 213 14.18 15.22 9.73
CA ASN A 213 15.13 16.17 9.13
C ASN A 213 14.81 16.47 7.64
N LEU A 214 14.07 15.59 6.97
CA LEU A 214 13.57 15.78 5.60
C LEU A 214 12.24 16.52 5.54
N GLY A 215 11.66 16.89 6.70
CA GLY A 215 10.43 17.64 6.81
C GLY A 215 9.17 16.80 7.09
N ILE A 216 9.29 15.48 7.20
CA ILE A 216 8.16 14.59 7.46
C ILE A 216 7.74 14.68 8.93
N SER A 217 6.47 15.00 9.19
CA SER A 217 5.99 15.26 10.55
C SER A 217 5.64 13.99 11.34
N CYS A 218 5.31 12.89 10.65
CA CYS A 218 4.90 11.64 11.28
C CYS A 218 5.55 10.45 10.60
N VAL A 219 6.26 9.62 11.36
CA VAL A 219 6.99 8.44 10.90
C VAL A 219 6.41 7.20 11.59
N ILE A 220 5.97 6.21 10.81
CA ILE A 220 5.45 4.94 11.31
C ILE A 220 6.27 3.83 10.66
N ILE A 221 7.21 3.24 11.40
CA ILE A 221 8.03 2.13 10.90
C ILE A 221 7.37 0.82 11.29
N THR A 222 6.93 0.03 10.31
CA THR A 222 6.34 -1.29 10.57
C THR A 222 7.44 -2.34 10.81
N LEU A 223 7.27 -3.16 11.88
CA LEU A 223 8.27 -4.09 12.39
C LEU A 223 7.77 -5.56 12.33
N GLY A 224 6.85 -5.84 11.42
CA GLY A 224 6.25 -7.17 11.25
C GLY A 224 5.64 -7.68 12.56
N SER A 225 6.07 -8.84 13.03
CA SER A 225 5.55 -9.47 14.26
C SER A 225 5.87 -8.70 15.56
N LYS A 226 6.75 -7.69 15.51
CA LYS A 226 7.08 -6.82 16.63
C LYS A 226 6.13 -5.61 16.76
N GLY A 227 5.29 -5.36 15.73
CA GLY A 227 4.35 -4.24 15.71
C GLY A 227 4.82 -3.07 14.85
N SER A 228 4.77 -1.87 15.40
CA SER A 228 5.22 -0.65 14.73
C SER A 228 5.88 0.32 15.72
N PHE A 229 6.83 1.09 15.23
CA PHE A 229 7.41 2.23 15.94
C PHE A 229 6.83 3.51 15.36
N VAL A 230 6.43 4.42 16.22
CA VAL A 230 5.79 5.69 15.85
C VAL A 230 6.59 6.84 16.42
N SER A 231 6.90 7.81 15.58
CA SER A 231 7.47 9.09 16.00
C SER A 231 6.69 10.22 15.30
N CYS A 232 5.88 10.94 16.05
CA CYS A 232 4.97 11.96 15.52
C CYS A 232 4.66 13.01 16.58
N LYS A 233 5.02 14.27 16.36
CA LYS A 233 4.87 15.36 17.33
C LYS A 233 5.50 14.97 18.69
N ASP A 234 4.68 14.91 19.73
CA ASP A 234 5.09 14.57 21.10
C ASP A 234 4.93 13.06 21.40
N ILE A 235 4.58 12.26 20.40
CA ILE A 235 4.39 10.80 20.52
C ILE A 235 5.63 10.09 20.00
N GLU A 236 6.29 9.32 20.85
CA GLU A 236 7.32 8.38 20.45
C GLU A 236 7.11 7.08 21.23
N GLU A 237 6.60 6.07 20.52
CA GLU A 237 6.23 4.80 21.14
C GLU A 237 6.37 3.61 20.20
N GLN A 238 6.49 2.42 20.77
CA GLN A 238 6.37 1.17 20.04
C GLN A 238 5.04 0.51 20.40
N ILE A 239 4.20 0.29 19.38
CA ILE A 239 2.91 -0.38 19.51
C ILE A 239 3.09 -1.84 19.11
N SER A 240 2.77 -2.77 20.02
CA SER A 240 2.95 -4.20 19.81
C SER A 240 1.99 -4.78 18.76
N ALA A 241 2.46 -5.76 18.00
CA ALA A 241 1.59 -6.51 17.09
C ALA A 241 0.67 -7.48 17.85
N PHE A 242 -0.45 -7.84 17.25
CA PHE A 242 -1.28 -8.95 17.70
C PHE A 242 -0.59 -10.28 17.38
N LYS A 243 -0.44 -11.13 18.40
CA LYS A 243 0.19 -12.45 18.24
C LYS A 243 -0.74 -13.40 17.50
N VAL A 244 -0.39 -13.74 16.28
CA VAL A 244 -1.13 -14.67 15.41
C VAL A 244 -0.18 -15.63 14.72
N LYS A 245 -0.71 -16.74 14.19
CA LYS A 245 0.04 -17.64 13.31
C LYS A 245 -0.12 -17.13 11.88
N ALA A 246 0.94 -16.56 11.33
CA ALA A 246 0.94 -16.12 9.94
C ALA A 246 0.90 -17.32 8.99
N VAL A 247 0.10 -17.21 7.95
CA VAL A 247 -0.03 -18.15 6.82
C VAL A 247 0.59 -17.53 5.57
N ASP A 248 0.28 -16.22 5.31
CA ASP A 248 0.77 -15.46 4.18
C ASP A 248 0.88 -13.99 4.59
N THR A 249 2.00 -13.35 4.33
CA THR A 249 2.24 -11.94 4.71
C THR A 249 1.92 -10.95 3.58
N THR A 250 1.43 -11.44 2.44
CA THR A 250 1.03 -10.61 1.30
C THR A 250 -0.05 -9.61 1.72
N ALA A 251 0.09 -8.38 1.27
CA ALA A 251 -0.81 -7.25 1.58
C ALA A 251 -0.93 -6.88 3.08
N ALA A 252 -0.07 -7.39 3.97
CA ALA A 252 -0.10 -7.01 5.39
C ALA A 252 0.15 -5.50 5.60
N GLY A 253 1.18 -4.96 4.93
CA GLY A 253 1.49 -3.53 4.95
C GLY A 253 0.39 -2.68 4.29
N ASP A 254 -0.14 -3.13 3.14
CA ASP A 254 -1.23 -2.45 2.46
C ASP A 254 -2.49 -2.40 3.32
N THR A 255 -2.83 -3.51 3.98
CA THR A 255 -3.94 -3.57 4.93
C THR A 255 -3.74 -2.62 6.09
N PHE A 256 -2.52 -2.57 6.64
CA PHE A 256 -2.19 -1.63 7.71
C PHE A 256 -2.44 -0.19 7.28
N ILE A 257 -1.95 0.22 6.11
CA ILE A 257 -2.08 1.60 5.62
C ILE A 257 -3.54 1.95 5.32
N GLY A 258 -4.27 1.09 4.59
CA GLY A 258 -5.67 1.33 4.27
C GLY A 258 -6.57 1.39 5.51
N ALA A 259 -6.33 0.50 6.49
CA ALA A 259 -7.04 0.52 7.77
C ALA A 259 -6.67 1.74 8.62
N LEU A 260 -5.39 2.15 8.61
CA LEU A 260 -4.93 3.37 9.30
C LEU A 260 -5.67 4.60 8.81
N VAL A 261 -5.69 4.84 7.49
CA VAL A 261 -6.32 6.05 6.93
C VAL A 261 -7.84 6.06 7.08
N ALA A 262 -8.46 4.90 7.23
CA ALA A 262 -9.89 4.82 7.50
C ALA A 262 -10.27 5.29 8.91
N GLU A 263 -9.38 5.09 9.90
CA GLU A 263 -9.62 5.44 11.31
C GLU A 263 -8.96 6.75 11.73
N LEU A 264 -7.88 7.17 11.05
CA LEU A 264 -7.07 8.29 11.44
C LEU A 264 -7.84 9.61 11.32
N LYS A 265 -7.77 10.47 12.32
CA LYS A 265 -8.26 11.86 12.20
C LYS A 265 -7.23 12.72 11.47
N SER A 266 -7.67 13.70 10.71
CA SER A 266 -6.79 14.60 9.94
C SER A 266 -5.82 15.42 10.79
N ASP A 267 -6.14 15.67 12.07
CA ASP A 267 -5.26 16.31 13.04
C ASP A 267 -4.27 15.34 13.74
N LEU A 268 -4.37 14.03 13.42
CA LEU A 268 -3.61 12.92 13.99
C LEU A 268 -3.83 12.72 15.50
N SER A 269 -4.87 13.29 16.10
CA SER A 269 -5.11 13.26 17.54
C SER A 269 -5.43 11.86 18.11
N ASN A 270 -5.81 10.90 17.24
CA ASN A 270 -6.11 9.53 17.61
C ASN A 270 -5.10 8.50 17.03
N LEU A 271 -3.87 8.95 16.79
CA LEU A 271 -2.87 8.15 16.08
C LEU A 271 -2.64 6.76 16.71
N HIS A 272 -2.53 6.69 18.03
CA HIS A 272 -2.38 5.42 18.76
C HIS A 272 -3.52 4.43 18.46
N ASP A 273 -4.77 4.87 18.63
CA ASP A 273 -5.93 4.01 18.41
C ASP A 273 -6.06 3.56 16.94
N ALA A 274 -5.78 4.47 16.00
CA ALA A 274 -5.79 4.18 14.58
C ALA A 274 -4.72 3.13 14.20
N ILE A 275 -3.52 3.20 14.78
CA ILE A 275 -2.46 2.22 14.59
C ILE A 275 -2.80 0.87 15.22
N VAL A 276 -3.42 0.85 16.41
CA VAL A 276 -3.89 -0.39 17.03
C VAL A 276 -4.93 -1.07 16.14
N TYR A 277 -5.91 -0.32 15.62
CA TYR A 277 -6.89 -0.84 14.67
C TYR A 277 -6.23 -1.38 13.40
N ALA A 278 -5.32 -0.63 12.79
CA ALA A 278 -4.58 -1.02 11.60
C ALA A 278 -3.74 -2.29 11.83
N SER A 279 -3.09 -2.39 12.98
CA SER A 279 -2.32 -3.58 13.38
C SER A 279 -3.22 -4.81 13.54
N LYS A 280 -4.43 -4.64 14.10
CA LYS A 280 -5.41 -5.72 14.21
C LYS A 280 -5.92 -6.16 12.84
N ALA A 281 -6.23 -5.24 11.94
CA ALA A 281 -6.63 -5.54 10.57
C ALA A 281 -5.53 -6.33 9.84
N SER A 282 -4.29 -5.84 9.87
CA SER A 282 -3.12 -6.52 9.29
C SER A 282 -2.91 -7.91 9.88
N SER A 283 -3.11 -8.09 11.20
CA SER A 283 -2.99 -9.40 11.84
C SER A 283 -4.02 -10.41 11.35
N LEU A 284 -5.22 -9.98 10.95
CA LEU A 284 -6.24 -10.83 10.35
C LEU A 284 -5.91 -11.18 8.89
N THR A 285 -5.30 -10.26 8.16
CA THR A 285 -4.83 -10.47 6.79
C THR A 285 -3.81 -11.61 6.73
N VAL A 286 -2.77 -11.57 7.55
CA VAL A 286 -1.70 -12.56 7.51
C VAL A 286 -2.12 -14.00 7.89
N GLN A 287 -3.33 -14.19 8.37
CA GLN A 287 -3.88 -15.52 8.70
C GLN A 287 -4.55 -16.22 7.52
N LYS A 288 -4.62 -15.58 6.36
CA LYS A 288 -5.26 -16.10 5.14
C LYS A 288 -4.31 -16.02 3.96
N LEU A 289 -4.55 -16.83 2.93
CA LEU A 289 -3.79 -16.79 1.68
C LEU A 289 -4.26 -15.66 0.76
N GLY A 290 -3.33 -15.09 0.03
CA GLY A 290 -3.54 -14.11 -1.05
C GLY A 290 -3.68 -12.68 -0.55
N ALA A 291 -3.60 -11.70 -1.47
CA ALA A 291 -3.69 -10.28 -1.19
C ALA A 291 -5.14 -9.85 -0.84
N GLN A 292 -5.89 -9.32 -1.81
CA GLN A 292 -7.24 -8.78 -1.56
C GLN A 292 -8.24 -9.75 -0.91
N PRO A 293 -8.21 -11.08 -1.20
CA PRO A 293 -9.11 -12.02 -0.50
C PRO A 293 -8.87 -12.11 1.01
N SER A 294 -7.65 -11.83 1.49
CA SER A 294 -7.30 -11.89 2.92
C SER A 294 -7.71 -10.65 3.71
N ILE A 295 -7.85 -9.50 3.06
CA ILE A 295 -8.13 -8.21 3.70
C ILE A 295 -9.49 -8.24 4.42
N PRO A 296 -9.52 -8.00 5.74
CA PRO A 296 -10.74 -8.12 6.53
C PRO A 296 -11.71 -6.95 6.30
N LYS A 297 -12.99 -7.19 6.60
CA LYS A 297 -13.98 -6.13 6.74
C LYS A 297 -13.99 -5.58 8.17
N ARG A 298 -14.48 -4.35 8.35
CA ARG A 298 -14.57 -3.66 9.64
C ARG A 298 -15.16 -4.52 10.75
N GLU A 299 -16.25 -5.22 10.47
CA GLU A 299 -16.95 -6.05 11.45
C GLU A 299 -16.09 -7.22 11.99
N GLN A 300 -15.07 -7.62 11.24
CA GLN A 300 -14.11 -8.65 11.66
C GLN A 300 -13.00 -8.06 12.55
N VAL A 301 -12.66 -6.79 12.34
CA VAL A 301 -11.60 -6.12 13.10
C VAL A 301 -12.10 -5.67 14.47
N ILE A 302 -13.32 -5.16 14.58
CA ILE A 302 -13.88 -4.64 15.84
C ILE A 302 -14.44 -5.72 16.78
N LYS A 303 -14.49 -6.97 16.33
CA LYS A 303 -14.80 -8.12 17.21
C LYS A 303 -13.60 -8.49 18.07
#